data_e63dfb6b5acc6f745eef272e67ca9a94
#
_entry.id   e63dfb6b5acc6f745eef272e67ca9a94
#
_cell.length_a   1.000
_cell.length_b   1.000
_cell.length_c   1.000
_cell.angle_alpha   90.00
_cell.angle_beta   90.00
_cell.angle_gamma   90.00
#
_symmetry.space_group_name_H-M   'P 1'
#
loop_
_entity.id
_entity.type
_entity.pdbx_description
1 polymer ?
#
loop_
_entity_poly.entity_id
_entity_poly.type
_entity_poly.pdbx_seq_one_letter_code
_entity_poly.pdbx_strand_id
1 'polypeptide(L)'
;YQLMYLKLNEPEALENTEEIAEKCDVEFEFGKIKLPKFDIGDRDHFEYFKEKCIAGMHRIYGENPDPQVIDRLDYELKIINKMGYVDYYLIVADFVNYAKENSIPVGPGRGSGAASLAAYCIGITGIDPIKYNLFFERFLNPERVSMPDFDIDFCYRNRQKVIDYVINKYGKD
;
A
#
# COMPACT_ATOMS: atom_id res chain seq x y z
N TYR A 1 15.08 20.02 31.49
CA TYR A 1 16.39 19.62 32.06
C TYR A 1 16.58 20.28 33.44
N GLN A 2 16.62 21.62 33.53
CA GLN A 2 16.76 22.34 34.82
C GLN A 2 15.69 22.00 35.86
N LEU A 3 14.42 21.77 35.43
CA LEU A 3 13.33 21.36 36.32
C LEU A 3 13.48 19.91 36.84
N MET A 4 14.10 19.03 36.05
CA MET A 4 14.41 17.66 36.46
C MET A 4 15.58 17.64 37.46
N TYR A 5 16.59 18.45 37.19
CA TYR A 5 17.76 18.59 38.10
C TYR A 5 17.36 19.01 39.50
N LEU A 6 16.39 19.94 39.62
CA LEU A 6 15.89 20.42 40.91
C LEU A 6 15.01 19.40 41.66
N LYS A 7 14.51 18.35 40.98
CA LYS A 7 13.64 17.32 41.57
C LYS A 7 14.33 16.01 41.89
N LEU A 8 15.49 15.75 41.31
CA LEU A 8 16.27 14.54 41.55
C LEU A 8 17.36 14.82 42.59
N ASN A 9 17.35 14.01 43.64
CA ASN A 9 18.45 14.04 44.66
C ASN A 9 19.74 13.35 44.17
N GLU A 10 19.75 12.90 42.90
CA GLU A 10 20.84 12.13 42.29
C GLU A 10 21.32 12.85 41.03
N PRO A 11 22.23 13.83 41.13
CA PRO A 11 22.77 14.60 39.99
C PRO A 11 23.43 13.70 38.94
N GLU A 12 24.13 12.64 39.36
CA GLU A 12 24.79 11.68 38.46
C GLU A 12 23.82 10.99 37.49
N ALA A 13 22.55 10.83 37.87
CA ALA A 13 21.53 10.26 36.99
C ALA A 13 21.22 11.16 35.78
N LEU A 14 21.42 12.47 35.92
CA LEU A 14 21.27 13.44 34.82
C LEU A 14 22.52 13.48 33.95
N GLU A 15 23.69 13.42 34.51
CA GLU A 15 24.97 13.34 33.78
C GLU A 15 25.02 12.06 32.94
N ASN A 16 24.57 10.94 33.50
CA ASN A 16 24.47 9.66 32.77
C ASN A 16 23.52 9.72 31.56
N THR A 17 22.54 10.62 31.53
CA THR A 17 21.69 10.78 30.35
C THR A 17 22.43 11.40 29.15
N GLU A 18 23.35 12.30 29.40
CA GLU A 18 24.26 12.85 28.38
C GLU A 18 25.23 11.79 27.89
N GLU A 19 25.85 11.07 28.81
CA GLU A 19 26.78 9.98 28.47
C GLU A 19 26.11 8.87 27.64
N ILE A 20 24.84 8.53 27.93
CA ILE A 20 24.07 7.58 27.14
C ILE A 20 23.76 8.17 25.76
N ALA A 21 23.37 9.43 25.68
CA ALA A 21 23.10 10.09 24.41
C ALA A 21 24.31 10.14 23.49
N GLU A 22 25.51 10.41 24.05
CA GLU A 22 26.78 10.41 23.33
C GLU A 22 27.20 9.02 22.81
N LYS A 23 26.74 7.94 23.47
CA LYS A 23 26.96 6.56 23.02
C LYS A 23 25.99 6.11 21.94
N CYS A 24 24.92 6.88 21.68
CA CYS A 24 23.92 6.59 20.67
C CYS A 24 24.30 7.28 19.35
N ASP A 25 24.61 6.47 18.33
CA ASP A 25 24.86 6.93 16.97
C ASP A 25 23.81 6.31 16.06
N VAL A 26 22.68 7.01 15.89
CA VAL A 26 21.54 6.54 15.11
C VAL A 26 21.29 7.49 13.94
N GLU A 27 21.52 7.00 12.74
CA GLU A 27 21.18 7.71 11.51
C GLU A 27 19.81 7.27 11.01
N PHE A 28 18.95 8.25 10.71
CA PHE A 28 17.66 8.01 10.05
C PHE A 28 17.77 8.31 8.57
N GLU A 29 17.51 7.30 7.74
CA GLU A 29 17.38 7.49 6.30
C GLU A 29 15.96 8.01 5.98
N PHE A 30 15.83 9.32 5.76
CA PHE A 30 14.57 9.93 5.35
C PHE A 30 14.36 9.82 3.83
N GLY A 31 13.10 9.71 3.40
CA GLY A 31 12.72 9.74 1.97
C GLY A 31 12.98 8.47 1.19
N LYS A 32 13.48 7.39 1.81
CA LYS A 32 13.58 6.08 1.17
C LYS A 32 12.38 5.21 1.55
N ILE A 33 11.54 4.94 0.57
CA ILE A 33 10.42 4.00 0.71
C ILE A 33 11.01 2.58 0.65
N LYS A 34 10.89 1.83 1.74
CA LYS A 34 11.30 0.41 1.82
C LYS A 34 10.05 -0.45 1.72
N LEU A 35 9.62 -0.74 0.49
CA LEU A 35 8.56 -1.71 0.25
C LEU A 35 9.17 -3.09 -0.01
N PRO A 36 8.57 -4.18 0.51
CA PRO A 36 8.94 -5.53 0.11
C PRO A 36 8.66 -5.72 -1.39
N LYS A 37 9.42 -6.61 -2.02
CA LYS A 37 9.16 -7.01 -3.40
C LYS A 37 8.16 -8.16 -3.42
N PHE A 38 7.24 -8.10 -4.37
CA PHE A 38 6.32 -9.20 -4.62
C PHE A 38 7.05 -10.33 -5.36
N ASP A 39 7.03 -11.56 -4.83
CA ASP A 39 7.73 -12.69 -5.44
C ASP A 39 6.97 -13.24 -6.65
N ILE A 40 7.56 -13.08 -7.83
CA ILE A 40 7.07 -13.61 -9.12
C ILE A 40 8.19 -14.34 -9.89
N GLY A 41 9.28 -14.71 -9.21
CA GLY A 41 10.47 -15.27 -9.85
C GLY A 41 11.15 -14.25 -10.77
N ASP A 42 11.65 -14.72 -11.92
CA ASP A 42 12.43 -13.90 -12.87
C ASP A 42 11.55 -13.03 -13.81
N ARG A 43 10.25 -12.93 -13.57
CA ARG A 43 9.34 -12.13 -14.42
C ARG A 43 9.50 -10.64 -14.14
N ASP A 44 9.28 -9.83 -15.17
CA ASP A 44 9.16 -8.38 -15.00
C ASP A 44 7.89 -8.02 -14.21
N HIS A 45 8.04 -7.25 -13.11
CA HIS A 45 6.95 -6.91 -12.19
C HIS A 45 5.89 -6.04 -12.83
N PHE A 46 6.32 -5.10 -13.69
CA PHE A 46 5.38 -4.21 -14.36
C PHE A 46 4.55 -4.95 -15.42
N GLU A 47 5.19 -5.79 -16.24
CA GLU A 47 4.47 -6.59 -17.24
C GLU A 47 3.50 -7.57 -16.56
N TYR A 48 3.91 -8.22 -15.47
CA TYR A 48 3.02 -9.07 -14.69
C TYR A 48 1.81 -8.30 -14.14
N PHE A 49 2.03 -7.14 -13.55
CA PHE A 49 0.98 -6.27 -13.02
C PHE A 49 0.01 -5.83 -14.12
N LYS A 50 0.55 -5.38 -15.26
CA LYS A 50 -0.20 -4.97 -16.44
C LYS A 50 -1.09 -6.10 -16.97
N GLU A 51 -0.54 -7.31 -17.13
CA GLU A 51 -1.31 -8.49 -17.53
C GLU A 51 -2.50 -8.74 -16.59
N LYS A 52 -2.28 -8.66 -15.27
CA LYS A 52 -3.34 -8.81 -14.26
C LYS A 52 -4.41 -7.75 -14.38
N CYS A 53 -4.02 -6.50 -14.58
CA CYS A 53 -4.96 -5.39 -14.76
C CYS A 53 -5.79 -5.53 -16.04
N ILE A 54 -5.16 -5.89 -17.17
CA ILE A 54 -5.85 -6.11 -18.45
C ILE A 54 -6.83 -7.28 -18.34
N ALA A 55 -6.40 -8.40 -17.77
CA ALA A 55 -7.29 -9.55 -17.55
C ALA A 55 -8.48 -9.19 -16.65
N GLY A 56 -8.26 -8.38 -15.61
CA GLY A 56 -9.32 -7.86 -14.75
C GLY A 56 -10.25 -6.91 -15.48
N MET A 57 -9.73 -6.02 -16.31
CA MET A 57 -10.52 -5.12 -17.14
C MET A 57 -11.46 -5.89 -18.07
N HIS A 58 -10.96 -6.89 -18.81
CA HIS A 58 -11.79 -7.72 -19.68
C HIS A 58 -12.83 -8.53 -18.91
N ARG A 59 -12.50 -9.03 -17.73
CA ARG A 59 -13.45 -9.73 -16.86
C ARG A 59 -14.62 -8.82 -16.43
N ILE A 60 -14.37 -7.53 -16.19
CA ILE A 60 -15.35 -6.58 -15.66
C ILE A 60 -16.15 -5.91 -16.78
N TYR A 61 -15.46 -5.44 -17.83
CA TYR A 61 -16.05 -4.62 -18.89
C TYR A 61 -16.27 -5.41 -20.20
N GLY A 62 -15.93 -6.72 -20.24
CA GLY A 62 -16.07 -7.56 -21.43
C GLY A 62 -14.85 -7.45 -22.37
N GLU A 63 -14.93 -8.18 -23.50
CA GLU A 63 -13.83 -8.29 -24.48
C GLU A 63 -13.55 -6.97 -25.22
N ASN A 64 -14.54 -6.10 -25.33
CA ASN A 64 -14.45 -4.81 -26.02
C ASN A 64 -14.81 -3.66 -25.05
N PRO A 65 -13.92 -3.32 -24.10
CA PRO A 65 -14.15 -2.21 -23.18
C PRO A 65 -14.25 -0.87 -23.92
N ASP A 66 -14.99 0.07 -23.32
CA ASP A 66 -15.05 1.44 -23.83
C ASP A 66 -13.62 2.05 -23.91
N PRO A 67 -13.27 2.78 -24.98
CA PRO A 67 -11.98 3.46 -25.10
C PRO A 67 -11.60 4.28 -23.88
N GLN A 68 -12.56 4.92 -23.21
CA GLN A 68 -12.34 5.67 -21.99
C GLN A 68 -11.75 4.79 -20.87
N VAL A 69 -12.19 3.54 -20.75
CA VAL A 69 -11.69 2.58 -19.76
C VAL A 69 -10.24 2.19 -20.07
N ILE A 70 -9.97 1.93 -21.36
CA ILE A 70 -8.65 1.54 -21.85
C ILE A 70 -7.64 2.68 -21.60
N ASP A 71 -7.97 3.89 -22.04
CA ASP A 71 -7.11 5.07 -21.90
C ASP A 71 -6.83 5.38 -20.42
N ARG A 72 -7.87 5.25 -19.59
CA ARG A 72 -7.72 5.47 -18.14
C ARG A 72 -6.82 4.41 -17.49
N LEU A 73 -6.97 3.15 -17.84
CA LEU A 73 -6.12 2.08 -17.31
C LEU A 73 -4.66 2.27 -17.74
N ASP A 74 -4.42 2.57 -19.00
CA ASP A 74 -3.07 2.83 -19.54
C ASP A 74 -2.41 4.03 -18.86
N TYR A 75 -3.17 5.08 -18.58
CA TYR A 75 -2.69 6.24 -17.84
C TYR A 75 -2.28 5.86 -16.41
N GLU A 76 -3.15 5.16 -15.67
CA GLU A 76 -2.87 4.73 -14.30
C GLU A 76 -1.64 3.82 -14.23
N LEU A 77 -1.53 2.83 -15.12
CA LEU A 77 -0.40 1.91 -15.17
C LEU A 77 0.94 2.64 -15.34
N LYS A 78 0.98 3.65 -16.23
CA LYS A 78 2.19 4.48 -16.44
C LYS A 78 2.59 5.25 -15.18
N ILE A 79 1.61 5.84 -14.48
CA ILE A 79 1.87 6.60 -13.25
C ILE A 79 2.32 5.67 -12.11
N ILE A 80 1.62 4.53 -11.91
CA ILE A 80 1.96 3.55 -10.87
C ILE A 80 3.39 3.03 -11.06
N ASN A 81 3.75 2.69 -12.31
CA ASN A 81 5.11 2.22 -12.64
C ASN A 81 6.16 3.31 -12.43
N LYS A 82 5.91 4.52 -12.95
CA LYS A 82 6.82 5.67 -12.80
C LYS A 82 7.11 6.01 -11.33
N MET A 83 6.10 5.87 -10.47
CA MET A 83 6.22 6.15 -9.04
C MET A 83 6.76 4.97 -8.22
N GLY A 84 6.98 3.78 -8.83
CA GLY A 84 7.55 2.61 -8.17
C GLY A 84 6.58 1.86 -7.24
N TYR A 85 5.27 1.97 -7.45
CA TYR A 85 4.26 1.34 -6.58
C TYR A 85 3.66 0.04 -7.12
N VAL A 86 4.27 -0.56 -8.15
CA VAL A 86 3.82 -1.84 -8.74
C VAL A 86 3.74 -2.94 -7.69
N ASP A 87 4.83 -3.15 -6.94
CA ASP A 87 4.86 -4.17 -5.87
C ASP A 87 3.86 -3.90 -4.77
N TYR A 88 3.65 -2.64 -4.41
CA TYR A 88 2.63 -2.26 -3.43
C TYR A 88 1.23 -2.71 -3.85
N TYR A 89 0.84 -2.44 -5.10
CA TYR A 89 -0.45 -2.90 -5.64
C TYR A 89 -0.55 -4.43 -5.65
N LEU A 90 0.50 -5.13 -6.06
CA LEU A 90 0.53 -6.59 -6.09
C LEU A 90 0.37 -7.20 -4.70
N ILE A 91 1.08 -6.66 -3.70
CA ILE A 91 1.00 -7.12 -2.30
C ILE A 91 -0.39 -6.87 -1.73
N VAL A 92 -0.96 -5.68 -1.96
CA VAL A 92 -2.32 -5.37 -1.48
C VAL A 92 -3.35 -6.27 -2.14
N ALA A 93 -3.27 -6.49 -3.46
CA ALA A 93 -4.14 -7.42 -4.17
C ALA A 93 -4.03 -8.85 -3.65
N ASP A 94 -2.83 -9.30 -3.32
CA ASP A 94 -2.56 -10.64 -2.81
C ASP A 94 -3.32 -10.91 -1.51
N PHE A 95 -3.15 -10.08 -0.49
CA PHE A 95 -3.82 -10.34 0.79
C PHE A 95 -5.34 -10.07 0.75
N VAL A 96 -5.80 -9.16 -0.12
CA VAL A 96 -7.24 -8.96 -0.34
C VAL A 96 -7.86 -10.18 -1.01
N ASN A 97 -7.21 -10.72 -2.03
CA ASN A 97 -7.68 -11.92 -2.72
C ASN A 97 -7.58 -13.16 -1.80
N TYR A 98 -6.51 -13.30 -1.01
CA TYR A 98 -6.43 -14.31 0.04
C TYR A 98 -7.64 -14.28 0.97
N ALA A 99 -8.03 -13.09 1.43
CA ALA A 99 -9.21 -12.95 2.28
C ALA A 99 -10.49 -13.42 1.58
N LYS A 100 -10.70 -13.01 0.33
CA LYS A 100 -11.88 -13.39 -0.48
C LYS A 100 -11.93 -14.90 -0.73
N GLU A 101 -10.80 -15.52 -1.09
CA GLU A 101 -10.67 -16.96 -1.33
C GLU A 101 -10.92 -17.78 -0.06
N ASN A 102 -10.58 -17.24 1.11
CA ASN A 102 -10.84 -17.86 2.41
C ASN A 102 -12.18 -17.46 3.04
N SER A 103 -13.11 -16.91 2.25
CA SER A 103 -14.44 -16.49 2.69
C SER A 103 -14.41 -15.49 3.85
N ILE A 104 -13.39 -14.66 3.93
CA ILE A 104 -13.30 -13.54 4.87
C ILE A 104 -13.93 -12.32 4.19
N PRO A 105 -15.04 -11.78 4.72
CA PRO A 105 -15.67 -10.60 4.14
C PRO A 105 -14.72 -9.40 4.10
N VAL A 106 -14.63 -8.78 2.93
CA VAL A 106 -13.84 -7.59 2.65
C VAL A 106 -14.76 -6.47 2.22
N GLY A 107 -14.58 -5.29 2.77
CA GLY A 107 -15.31 -4.08 2.35
C GLY A 107 -14.97 -3.69 0.90
N PRO A 108 -15.81 -2.88 0.25
CA PRO A 108 -15.61 -2.48 -1.15
C PRO A 108 -14.42 -1.52 -1.35
N GLY A 109 -13.75 -1.14 -0.28
CA GLY A 109 -12.75 -0.09 -0.26
C GLY A 109 -13.37 1.27 0.08
N ARG A 110 -12.55 2.16 0.59
CA ARG A 110 -12.94 3.53 0.98
C ARG A 110 -11.76 4.50 0.74
N GLY A 111 -11.97 5.77 1.03
CA GLY A 111 -10.93 6.78 0.86
C GLY A 111 -10.55 7.00 -0.61
N SER A 112 -9.34 7.49 -0.83
CA SER A 112 -8.84 7.83 -2.16
C SER A 112 -8.51 6.60 -3.04
N GLY A 113 -8.20 5.45 -2.44
CA GLY A 113 -7.87 4.21 -3.16
C GLY A 113 -9.00 3.69 -4.06
N ALA A 114 -10.27 4.02 -3.73
CA ALA A 114 -11.42 3.70 -4.58
C ALA A 114 -11.39 4.39 -5.95
N ALA A 115 -10.54 5.41 -6.14
CA ALA A 115 -10.41 6.12 -7.40
C ALA A 115 -9.48 5.44 -8.43
N SER A 116 -8.80 4.35 -8.05
CA SER A 116 -7.90 3.62 -8.96
C SER A 116 -8.63 2.52 -9.72
N LEU A 117 -8.65 2.65 -11.07
CA LEU A 117 -9.16 1.63 -11.97
C LEU A 117 -8.28 0.37 -11.96
N ALA A 118 -6.96 0.53 -11.88
CA ALA A 118 -6.05 -0.59 -11.74
C ALA A 118 -6.36 -1.41 -10.47
N ALA A 119 -6.60 -0.75 -9.33
CA ALA A 119 -7.00 -1.42 -8.09
C ALA A 119 -8.34 -2.16 -8.20
N TYR A 120 -9.30 -1.60 -8.92
CA TYR A 120 -10.58 -2.24 -9.21
C TYR A 120 -10.40 -3.48 -10.10
N CYS A 121 -9.60 -3.37 -11.16
CA CYS A 121 -9.32 -4.48 -12.08
C CYS A 121 -8.65 -5.68 -11.39
N ILE A 122 -7.71 -5.45 -10.48
CA ILE A 122 -7.01 -6.55 -9.77
C ILE A 122 -7.71 -6.98 -8.47
N GLY A 123 -8.88 -6.40 -8.19
CA GLY A 123 -9.73 -6.84 -7.10
C GLY A 123 -9.41 -6.28 -5.72
N ILE A 124 -8.60 -5.23 -5.61
CA ILE A 124 -8.36 -4.53 -4.35
C ILE A 124 -9.64 -3.83 -3.88
N THR A 125 -10.31 -3.12 -4.79
CA THR A 125 -11.55 -2.39 -4.51
C THR A 125 -12.74 -3.02 -5.23
N GLY A 126 -13.95 -2.75 -4.72
CA GLY A 126 -15.21 -3.16 -5.34
C GLY A 126 -16.01 -1.99 -5.92
N ILE A 127 -15.40 -0.81 -6.02
CA ILE A 127 -16.04 0.42 -6.52
C ILE A 127 -15.49 0.71 -7.91
N ASP A 128 -16.38 0.84 -8.89
CA ASP A 128 -16.02 1.21 -10.26
C ASP A 128 -15.75 2.72 -10.36
N PRO A 129 -14.49 3.15 -10.52
CA PRO A 129 -14.15 4.56 -10.53
C PRO A 129 -14.63 5.29 -11.80
N ILE A 130 -14.87 4.57 -12.90
CA ILE A 130 -15.41 5.15 -14.14
C ILE A 130 -16.89 5.50 -13.94
N LYS A 131 -17.66 4.54 -13.43
CA LYS A 131 -19.11 4.72 -13.17
C LYS A 131 -19.40 5.90 -12.24
N TYR A 132 -18.53 6.14 -11.26
CA TYR A 132 -18.70 7.20 -10.27
C TYR A 132 -17.85 8.45 -10.55
N ASN A 133 -17.20 8.54 -11.72
CA ASN A 133 -16.35 9.67 -12.12
C ASN A 133 -15.31 10.05 -11.07
N LEU A 134 -14.62 9.07 -10.50
CA LEU A 134 -13.59 9.30 -9.49
C LEU A 134 -12.24 9.65 -10.15
N PHE A 135 -11.56 10.66 -9.58
CA PHE A 135 -10.29 11.16 -10.10
C PHE A 135 -9.11 10.41 -9.47
N PHE A 136 -8.33 9.72 -10.30
CA PHE A 136 -7.13 8.97 -9.88
C PHE A 136 -6.08 9.85 -9.21
N GLU A 137 -5.96 11.10 -9.64
CA GLU A 137 -5.00 12.09 -9.13
C GLU A 137 -5.24 12.45 -7.65
N ARG A 138 -6.40 12.13 -7.11
CA ARG A 138 -6.70 12.23 -5.67
C ARG A 138 -6.03 11.12 -4.87
N PHE A 139 -5.80 9.98 -5.50
CA PHE A 139 -5.12 8.83 -4.90
C PHE A 139 -3.61 8.87 -5.16
N LEU A 140 -3.21 9.02 -6.43
CA LEU A 140 -1.81 9.03 -6.84
C LEU A 140 -1.55 10.23 -7.75
N ASN A 141 -0.66 11.12 -7.30
CA ASN A 141 -0.27 12.29 -8.06
C ASN A 141 1.26 12.43 -8.04
N PRO A 142 1.95 12.41 -9.21
CA PRO A 142 3.39 12.57 -9.30
C PRO A 142 3.93 13.87 -8.69
N GLU A 143 3.09 14.91 -8.60
CA GLU A 143 3.45 16.20 -7.99
C GLU A 143 3.37 16.18 -6.46
N ARG A 144 2.76 15.16 -5.89
CA ARG A 144 2.60 14.96 -4.44
C ARG A 144 3.47 13.79 -4.00
N VAL A 145 4.54 14.07 -3.28
CA VAL A 145 5.42 13.04 -2.70
C VAL A 145 4.76 12.45 -1.44
N SER A 146 3.63 11.76 -1.61
CA SER A 146 3.02 10.97 -0.54
C SER A 146 2.81 9.54 -1.01
N MET A 147 3.15 8.58 -0.15
CA MET A 147 2.87 7.17 -0.43
C MET A 147 1.36 6.96 -0.55
N PRO A 148 0.88 6.19 -1.54
CA PRO A 148 -0.53 5.82 -1.63
C PRO A 148 -0.92 4.95 -0.43
N ASP A 149 -2.16 5.08 0.02
CA ASP A 149 -2.71 4.30 1.13
C ASP A 149 -4.06 3.69 0.73
N PHE A 150 -4.15 2.36 0.77
CA PHE A 150 -5.39 1.63 0.56
C PHE A 150 -6.08 1.36 1.90
N ASP A 151 -7.19 2.03 2.12
CA ASP A 151 -8.08 1.77 3.25
C ASP A 151 -8.96 0.54 2.98
N ILE A 152 -8.65 -0.60 3.60
CA ILE A 152 -9.35 -1.87 3.39
C ILE A 152 -9.92 -2.38 4.72
N ASP A 153 -11.22 -2.61 4.73
CA ASP A 153 -11.91 -3.12 5.91
C ASP A 153 -12.11 -4.64 5.80
N PHE A 154 -11.61 -5.37 6.79
CA PHE A 154 -11.82 -6.81 6.91
C PHE A 154 -12.79 -7.13 8.04
N CYS A 155 -13.51 -8.24 7.90
CA CYS A 155 -14.37 -8.76 8.96
C CYS A 155 -13.60 -8.86 10.29
N TYR A 156 -14.08 -8.19 11.32
CA TYR A 156 -13.45 -8.13 12.65
C TYR A 156 -13.09 -9.51 13.21
N ARG A 157 -13.96 -10.52 13.04
CA ARG A 157 -13.74 -11.86 13.58
C ARG A 157 -12.58 -12.61 12.93
N ASN A 158 -12.29 -12.32 11.66
CA ASN A 158 -11.32 -13.08 10.86
C ASN A 158 -10.13 -12.26 10.38
N ARG A 159 -10.07 -10.94 10.65
CA ARG A 159 -8.96 -10.10 10.21
C ARG A 159 -7.60 -10.61 10.66
N GLN A 160 -7.53 -11.26 11.82
CA GLN A 160 -6.26 -11.81 12.34
C GLN A 160 -5.65 -12.83 11.38
N LYS A 161 -6.47 -13.64 10.69
CA LYS A 161 -5.99 -14.60 9.68
C LYS A 161 -5.30 -13.90 8.50
N VAL A 162 -5.80 -12.73 8.09
CA VAL A 162 -5.18 -11.93 7.02
C VAL A 162 -3.87 -11.33 7.50
N ILE A 163 -3.83 -10.81 8.74
CA ILE A 163 -2.61 -10.28 9.35
C ILE A 163 -1.54 -11.38 9.43
N ASP A 164 -1.91 -12.56 9.93
CA ASP A 164 -1.01 -13.71 10.04
C ASP A 164 -0.49 -14.15 8.66
N TYR A 165 -1.34 -14.13 7.63
CA TYR A 165 -0.94 -14.41 6.26
C TYR A 165 0.12 -13.42 5.77
N VAL A 166 -0.10 -12.12 5.96
CA VAL A 166 0.84 -11.05 5.55
C VAL A 166 2.17 -11.21 6.28
N ILE A 167 2.13 -11.41 7.60
CA ILE A 167 3.33 -11.61 8.43
C ILE A 167 4.13 -12.83 7.96
N ASN A 168 3.45 -13.95 7.68
CA ASN A 168 4.12 -15.19 7.26
C ASN A 168 4.72 -15.08 5.87
N LYS A 169 4.10 -14.31 4.97
CA LYS A 169 4.54 -14.20 3.58
C LYS A 169 5.56 -13.09 3.36
N TYR A 170 5.40 -11.95 4.03
CA TYR A 170 6.19 -10.74 3.78
C TYR A 170 7.10 -10.35 4.95
N GLY A 171 6.99 -11.01 6.10
CA GLY A 171 7.79 -10.71 7.30
C GLY A 171 7.05 -9.87 8.32
N LYS A 172 7.72 -9.64 9.45
CA LYS A 172 7.18 -8.84 10.58
C LYS A 172 7.66 -7.40 10.58
N ASP A 173 8.72 -7.09 9.85
CA ASP A 173 9.47 -5.83 9.90
C ASP A 173 9.16 -4.96 8.67
#